data_c0ac3376d7302a9de22be8b03240256b
#
_entry.id   c0ac3376d7302a9de22be8b03240256b
#
_cell.length_a   1.000
_cell.length_b   1.000
_cell.length_c   1.000
_cell.angle_alpha   90.00
_cell.angle_beta   90.00
_cell.angle_gamma   90.00
#
_symmetry.space_group_name_H-M   'P 1'
#
loop_
_entity.id
_entity.type
_entity.pdbx_description
1 polymer ?
#
loop_
_entity_poly.entity_id
_entity_poly.type
_entity_poly.pdbx_seq_one_letter_code
_entity_poly.pdbx_strand_id
1 'polypeptide(L)'
;RHYNAPDTVRNYAENEVKRLEKYNDRITQCQIILSHEHNDHIVELNLSIPGQKFNSKVTSENLTKAVDIAVDKMVVRLKKFMDKRNAH
;
A
#
# COMPACT_ATOMS: atom_id res chain seq x y z
N ARG A 1 0.26 -1.36 -16.85
CA ARG A 1 0.52 -0.04 -17.38
C ARG A 1 -0.11 1.02 -16.54
N HIS A 2 0.45 2.21 -16.67
CA HIS A 2 -0.11 3.36 -15.99
C HIS A 2 -1.45 3.73 -16.62
N TYR A 3 -2.38 4.09 -15.79
CA TYR A 3 -3.59 4.71 -16.29
C TYR A 3 -4.04 5.77 -15.30
N ASN A 4 -4.81 6.72 -15.79
CA ASN A 4 -5.27 7.81 -14.95
C ASN A 4 -6.53 7.40 -14.21
N ALA A 5 -6.38 7.13 -12.92
CA ALA A 5 -7.50 6.79 -12.07
C ALA A 5 -8.34 8.05 -11.82
N PRO A 6 -9.66 7.90 -11.67
CA PRO A 6 -10.49 9.04 -11.28
C PRO A 6 -10.00 9.66 -9.97
N ASP A 7 -10.21 10.95 -9.82
CA ASP A 7 -9.75 11.65 -8.62
C ASP A 7 -10.31 11.05 -7.35
N THR A 8 -11.56 10.58 -7.38
CA THR A 8 -12.17 9.97 -6.21
C THR A 8 -11.40 8.73 -5.77
N VAL A 9 -10.98 7.92 -6.73
CA VAL A 9 -10.22 6.71 -6.43
C VAL A 9 -8.83 7.07 -5.93
N ARG A 10 -8.20 8.06 -6.53
CA ARG A 10 -6.87 8.49 -6.10
C ARG A 10 -6.92 9.02 -4.68
N ASN A 11 -7.93 9.82 -4.36
CA ASN A 11 -8.11 10.33 -3.00
C ASN A 11 -8.35 9.20 -2.01
N TYR A 12 -9.14 8.22 -2.40
CA TYR A 12 -9.39 7.04 -1.57
C TYR A 12 -8.08 6.32 -1.27
N ALA A 13 -7.27 6.09 -2.31
CA ALA A 13 -6.01 5.38 -2.16
C ALA A 13 -5.07 6.15 -1.24
N GLU A 14 -4.99 7.47 -1.40
CA GLU A 14 -4.13 8.29 -0.57
C GLU A 14 -4.57 8.25 0.89
N ASN A 15 -5.88 8.28 1.14
CA ASN A 15 -6.39 8.21 2.50
C ASN A 15 -6.10 6.87 3.14
N GLU A 16 -6.21 5.79 2.37
CA GLU A 16 -5.91 4.46 2.88
C GLU A 16 -4.43 4.32 3.19
N VAL A 17 -3.58 4.87 2.34
CA VAL A 17 -2.13 4.84 2.56
C VAL A 17 -1.75 5.59 3.83
N LYS A 18 -2.45 6.68 4.14
CA LYS A 18 -2.19 7.45 5.36
C LYS A 18 -2.40 6.63 6.63
N ARG A 19 -3.20 5.58 6.56
CA ARG A 19 -3.38 4.67 7.70
C ARG A 19 -2.05 4.04 8.12
N LEU A 20 -1.15 3.87 7.16
CA LEU A 20 0.14 3.24 7.45
C LEU A 20 1.00 4.10 8.37
N GLU A 21 0.82 5.40 8.35
CA GLU A 21 1.60 6.31 9.19
C GLU A 21 1.30 6.10 10.67
N LYS A 22 0.14 5.53 10.98
CA LYS A 22 -0.20 5.23 12.37
C LYS A 22 0.65 4.11 12.95
N TYR A 23 1.21 3.27 12.07
CA TYR A 23 1.98 2.12 12.51
C TYR A 23 3.47 2.40 12.54
N ASN A 24 3.91 3.42 11.81
CA ASN A 24 5.32 3.77 11.81
C ASN A 24 5.48 5.22 11.34
N ASP A 25 6.00 6.07 12.22
CA ASP A 25 6.19 7.48 11.92
C ASP A 25 7.50 7.75 11.19
N ARG A 26 8.28 6.70 10.92
CA ARG A 26 9.56 6.85 10.22
C ARG A 26 9.47 6.50 8.74
N ILE A 27 8.26 6.43 8.21
CA ILE A 27 8.09 6.17 6.79
C ILE A 27 8.71 7.32 6.00
N THR A 28 9.72 6.99 5.20
CA THR A 28 10.41 7.98 4.38
C THR A 28 9.81 8.12 3.00
N GLN A 29 9.16 7.05 2.52
CA GLN A 29 8.55 7.09 1.20
C GLN A 29 7.43 6.06 1.14
N CYS A 30 6.34 6.45 0.52
CA CYS A 30 5.26 5.54 0.22
C CYS A 30 4.78 5.85 -1.18
N GLN A 31 4.83 4.85 -2.04
CA GLN A 31 4.46 5.01 -3.45
C GLN A 31 3.37 4.01 -3.77
N ILE A 32 2.30 4.50 -4.41
CA ILE A 32 1.25 3.63 -4.87
C ILE A 32 1.18 3.73 -6.39
N ILE A 33 1.20 2.58 -7.04
CA ILE A 33 1.17 2.50 -8.49
C ILE A 33 -0.10 1.77 -8.88
N LEU A 34 -0.93 2.44 -9.66
CA LEU A 34 -2.19 1.87 -10.14
C LEU A 34 -2.04 1.56 -11.61
N SER A 35 -2.39 0.35 -12.00
CA SER A 35 -2.36 -0.05 -13.40
C SER A 35 -3.57 -0.91 -13.70
N HIS A 36 -3.76 -1.17 -14.98
CA HIS A 36 -4.93 -1.90 -15.45
C HIS A 36 -4.49 -2.85 -16.55
N GLU A 37 -4.91 -4.10 -16.44
CA GLU A 37 -4.54 -5.12 -17.42
C GLU A 37 -5.74 -6.02 -17.63
N HIS A 38 -6.24 -6.05 -18.86
CA HIS A 38 -7.46 -6.78 -19.21
C HIS A 38 -8.60 -6.23 -18.37
N ASN A 39 -9.27 -7.06 -17.60
CA ASN A 39 -10.37 -6.63 -16.74
C ASN A 39 -9.93 -6.42 -15.30
N ASP A 40 -8.65 -6.54 -15.04
CA ASP A 40 -8.13 -6.48 -13.68
C ASP A 40 -7.45 -5.16 -13.39
N HIS A 41 -7.60 -4.71 -12.17
CA HIS A 41 -6.85 -3.58 -11.63
C HIS A 41 -5.70 -4.12 -10.81
N ILE A 42 -4.54 -3.52 -10.99
CA ILE A 42 -3.34 -3.93 -10.27
C ILE A 42 -2.90 -2.76 -9.40
N VAL A 43 -2.73 -3.03 -8.12
CA VAL A 43 -2.26 -2.04 -7.15
C VAL A 43 -0.94 -2.52 -6.59
N GLU A 44 0.09 -1.70 -6.74
CA GLU A 44 1.39 -1.99 -6.16
C GLU A 44 1.73 -0.90 -5.17
N LEU A 45 2.11 -1.31 -3.97
CA LEU A 45 2.41 -0.40 -2.89
C LEU A 45 3.84 -0.64 -2.45
N ASN A 46 4.65 0.41 -2.51
CA ASN A 46 6.05 0.37 -2.09
C ASN A 46 6.23 1.32 -0.92
N LEU A 47 6.79 0.81 0.15
CA LEU A 47 6.96 1.57 1.38
C LEU A 47 8.40 1.45 1.84
N SER A 48 8.99 2.59 2.24
CA SER A 48 10.36 2.61 2.74
C SER A 48 10.39 3.21 4.14
N ILE A 49 11.14 2.55 5.00
CA ILE A 49 11.53 3.08 6.30
C ILE A 49 13.03 2.93 6.41
N PRO A 50 13.68 3.58 7.39
CA PRO A 50 15.14 3.40 7.51
C PRO A 50 15.51 1.93 7.67
N GLY A 51 16.33 1.44 6.75
CA GLY A 51 16.84 0.08 6.81
C GLY A 51 15.94 -0.99 6.27
N GLN A 52 14.77 -0.65 5.76
CA GLN A 52 13.84 -1.67 5.28
C GLN A 52 12.91 -1.14 4.20
N LYS A 53 12.61 -2.00 3.25
CA LYS A 53 11.62 -1.69 2.19
C LYS A 53 10.59 -2.80 2.14
N PHE A 54 9.36 -2.40 1.89
CA PHE A 54 8.23 -3.33 1.79
C PHE A 54 7.53 -3.14 0.45
N ASN A 55 7.02 -4.23 -0.08
CA ASN A 55 6.28 -4.22 -1.33
C ASN A 55 5.03 -5.06 -1.18
N SER A 56 3.93 -4.57 -1.73
CA SER A 56 2.68 -5.30 -1.78
C SER A 56 2.08 -5.10 -3.16
N LYS A 57 1.66 -6.19 -3.81
CA LYS A 57 1.05 -6.11 -5.13
C LYS A 57 -0.20 -6.96 -5.14
N VAL A 58 -1.30 -6.36 -5.57
CA VAL A 58 -2.61 -7.00 -5.53
C VAL A 58 -3.31 -6.79 -6.87
N THR A 59 -3.97 -7.83 -7.34
CA THR A 59 -4.77 -7.80 -8.55
C THR A 59 -6.22 -8.09 -8.19
N SER A 60 -7.14 -7.30 -8.70
CA SER A 60 -8.56 -7.48 -8.42
C SER A 60 -9.39 -6.83 -9.52
N GLU A 61 -10.59 -7.34 -9.73
CA GLU A 61 -11.53 -6.73 -10.65
C GLU A 61 -12.07 -5.41 -10.12
N ASN A 62 -11.97 -5.19 -8.81
CA ASN A 62 -12.45 -3.98 -8.15
C ASN A 62 -11.26 -3.19 -7.62
N LEU A 63 -11.10 -1.96 -8.11
CA LEU A 63 -9.93 -1.16 -7.77
C LEU A 63 -9.87 -0.78 -6.29
N THR A 64 -10.98 -0.33 -5.72
CA THR A 64 -10.99 0.03 -4.31
C THR A 64 -10.70 -1.17 -3.42
N LYS A 65 -11.21 -2.33 -3.80
CA LYS A 65 -10.92 -3.56 -3.07
C LYS A 65 -9.44 -3.91 -3.15
N ALA A 66 -8.84 -3.74 -4.32
CA ALA A 66 -7.41 -4.00 -4.49
C ALA A 66 -6.58 -3.08 -3.60
N VAL A 67 -6.96 -1.80 -3.52
CA VAL A 67 -6.27 -0.85 -2.64
C VAL A 67 -6.39 -1.29 -1.19
N ASP A 68 -7.60 -1.65 -0.76
CA ASP A 68 -7.82 -2.09 0.62
C ASP A 68 -6.94 -3.29 0.97
N ILE A 69 -6.91 -4.28 0.08
CA ILE A 69 -6.12 -5.49 0.32
C ILE A 69 -4.63 -5.17 0.38
N ALA A 70 -4.17 -4.31 -0.55
CA ALA A 70 -2.75 -3.94 -0.57
C ALA A 70 -2.34 -3.24 0.71
N VAL A 71 -3.16 -2.31 1.19
CA VAL A 71 -2.89 -1.60 2.43
C VAL A 71 -2.95 -2.55 3.62
N ASP A 72 -3.96 -3.42 3.67
CA ASP A 72 -4.08 -4.38 4.77
C ASP A 72 -2.86 -5.30 4.85
N LYS A 73 -2.37 -5.77 3.70
CA LYS A 73 -1.16 -6.59 3.68
C LYS A 73 0.04 -5.83 4.20
N MET A 74 0.13 -4.55 3.84
CA MET A 74 1.24 -3.72 4.30
C MET A 74 1.16 -3.49 5.80
N VAL A 75 -0.05 -3.26 6.33
CA VAL A 75 -0.25 -3.10 7.78
C VAL A 75 0.26 -4.33 8.52
N VAL A 76 -0.10 -5.51 8.03
CA VAL A 76 0.35 -6.76 8.67
C VAL A 76 1.87 -6.84 8.68
N ARG A 77 2.51 -6.50 7.57
CA ARG A 77 3.98 -6.55 7.49
C ARG A 77 4.63 -5.55 8.41
N LEU A 78 4.09 -4.34 8.49
CA LEU A 78 4.62 -3.31 9.38
C LEU A 78 4.49 -3.75 10.84
N LYS A 79 3.34 -4.29 11.21
CA LYS A 79 3.12 -4.75 12.57
C LYS A 79 4.10 -5.86 12.94
N LYS A 80 4.30 -6.81 12.05
CA LYS A 80 5.26 -7.88 12.28
C LYS A 80 6.67 -7.34 12.43
N PHE A 81 7.05 -6.39 11.60
CA PHE A 81 8.36 -5.78 11.68
C PHE A 81 8.55 -5.05 13.00
N MET A 82 7.56 -4.28 13.41
CA MET A 82 7.63 -3.55 14.67
C MET A 82 7.67 -4.50 15.86
N ASP A 83 6.87 -5.55 15.82
CA ASP A 83 6.85 -6.55 16.90
C ASP A 83 8.22 -7.21 17.05
N LYS A 84 8.84 -7.54 15.93
CA LYS A 84 10.17 -8.15 15.96
C LYS A 84 11.20 -7.21 16.59
N ARG A 85 11.12 -5.93 16.24
CA ARG A 85 12.07 -4.96 16.78
C ARG A 85 11.89 -4.74 18.27
N ASN A 86 10.67 -4.88 18.75
CA ASN A 86 10.34 -4.64 20.15
C ASN A 86 10.36 -5.91 20.99
N ALA A 87 10.52 -7.06 20.34
CA ALA A 87 10.58 -8.35 21.06
C ALA A 87 11.98 -8.56 21.61
N HIS A 88 12.07 -8.90 22.86
CA HIS A 88 13.33 -9.15 23.53
C HIS A 88 13.28 -10.43 24.33
#